data_f05d3f894cfc17ee01b2b8c17be0789c
#
_entry.id   f05d3f894cfc17ee01b2b8c17be0789c
#
_cell.length_a   1.000
_cell.length_b   1.000
_cell.length_c   1.000
_cell.angle_alpha   90.00
_cell.angle_beta   90.00
_cell.angle_gamma   90.00
#
_symmetry.space_group_name_H-M   'P 1'
#
loop_
_entity.id
_entity.type
_entity.pdbx_description
1 polymer ?
#
loop_
_entity_poly.entity_id
_entity_poly.type
_entity_poly.pdbx_seq_one_letter_code
_entity_poly.pdbx_strand_id
1 'polypeptide(L)'
;KHRANLTLVLTEIPDLSSDTSDARQLLDLVTLANETGGQIIVLTASAVWNRLQRLGLTLSLPLPDEEEMEQIVRGYIDDYRREIAVEWDAADIREAASILSGVTAIEAENVMAALVAKRSIRKEDMDEVRTAKDRLFSDISGLEKITVDAGACDVGGLAGLTEWLGEKR
;
A
#
# COMPACT_ATOMS: atom_id res chain seq x y z
N LYS A 1 34.81 -1.16 27.70
CA LYS A 1 33.72 -0.17 27.92
C LYS A 1 32.53 -0.62 27.08
N HIS A 2 31.54 -1.24 27.71
CA HIS A 2 30.26 -1.52 27.03
C HIS A 2 29.58 -0.20 26.72
N ARG A 3 29.23 0.05 25.44
CA ARG A 3 28.39 1.16 25.07
C ARG A 3 26.95 0.82 25.49
N ALA A 4 26.50 1.39 26.59
CA ALA A 4 25.08 1.42 26.92
C ALA A 4 24.36 2.33 25.91
N ASN A 5 23.11 2.03 25.58
CA ASN A 5 22.23 2.82 24.71
C ASN A 5 22.55 2.77 23.19
N LEU A 6 22.89 1.60 22.66
CA LEU A 6 22.93 1.39 21.22
C LEU A 6 21.50 1.17 20.70
N THR A 7 21.08 1.95 19.70
CA THR A 7 19.86 1.68 18.92
C THR A 7 20.29 1.08 17.57
N LEU A 8 19.83 -0.13 17.30
CA LEU A 8 20.05 -0.83 16.04
C LEU A 8 18.75 -0.81 15.23
N VAL A 9 18.83 -0.31 13.99
CA VAL A 9 17.70 -0.35 13.04
C VAL A 9 18.01 -1.40 11.99
N LEU A 10 17.15 -2.39 11.88
CA LEU A 10 17.26 -3.49 10.92
C LEU A 10 16.12 -3.39 9.91
N THR A 11 16.47 -3.38 8.64
CA THR A 11 15.53 -3.33 7.52
C THR A 11 15.68 -4.59 6.68
N GLU A 12 14.60 -4.99 6.04
CA GLU A 12 14.61 -6.07 5.03
C GLU A 12 15.22 -7.41 5.51
N ILE A 13 14.96 -7.78 6.76
CA ILE A 13 15.36 -9.11 7.23
C ILE A 13 14.44 -10.15 6.57
N PRO A 14 14.98 -11.08 5.80
CA PRO A 14 14.18 -12.11 5.18
C PRO A 14 13.60 -13.05 6.24
N ASP A 15 12.41 -13.54 5.97
CA ASP A 15 11.77 -14.67 6.67
C ASP A 15 11.77 -14.64 8.21
N LEU A 16 11.15 -13.58 8.76
CA LEU A 16 10.89 -13.49 10.20
C LEU A 16 9.54 -14.11 10.61
N SER A 17 8.78 -14.70 9.70
CA SER A 17 7.39 -15.15 9.92
C SER A 17 7.27 -16.42 10.76
N SER A 18 8.35 -17.20 10.87
CA SER A 18 8.38 -18.49 11.55
C SER A 18 9.71 -18.72 12.28
N ASP A 19 9.92 -19.93 12.79
CA ASP A 19 11.13 -20.35 13.51
C ASP A 19 12.30 -20.63 12.53
N THR A 20 12.80 -19.57 11.89
CA THR A 20 13.92 -19.62 10.96
C THR A 20 15.25 -19.32 11.62
N SER A 21 16.36 -19.53 10.90
CA SER A 21 17.69 -19.15 11.35
C SER A 21 17.80 -17.66 11.68
N ASP A 22 17.24 -16.81 10.81
CA ASP A 22 17.31 -15.36 10.95
C ASP A 22 16.43 -14.86 12.12
N ALA A 23 15.25 -15.48 12.30
CA ALA A 23 14.38 -15.20 13.43
C ALA A 23 15.03 -15.58 14.77
N ARG A 24 15.80 -16.69 14.83
CA ARG A 24 16.54 -17.09 16.03
C ARG A 24 17.72 -16.16 16.30
N GLN A 25 18.48 -15.76 15.28
CA GLN A 25 19.57 -14.78 15.45
C GLN A 25 19.03 -13.43 15.95
N LEU A 26 17.89 -12.98 15.41
CA LEU A 26 17.25 -11.77 15.91
C LEU A 26 16.79 -11.93 17.36
N LEU A 27 16.28 -13.10 17.75
CA LEU A 27 15.91 -13.39 19.13
C LEU A 27 17.09 -13.26 20.10
N ASP A 28 18.25 -13.78 19.70
CA ASP A 28 19.48 -13.67 20.48
C ASP A 28 19.95 -12.22 20.59
N LEU A 29 19.88 -11.44 19.50
CA LEU A 29 20.18 -10.01 19.50
C LEU A 29 19.25 -9.21 20.40
N VAL A 30 17.95 -9.48 20.35
CA VAL A 30 16.95 -8.83 21.23
C VAL A 30 17.20 -9.15 22.70
N THR A 31 17.55 -10.40 23.01
CA THR A 31 17.90 -10.81 24.36
C THR A 31 19.14 -10.05 24.85
N LEU A 32 20.19 -9.99 24.05
CA LEU A 32 21.40 -9.24 24.36
C LEU A 32 21.14 -7.74 24.53
N ALA A 33 20.29 -7.14 23.67
CA ALA A 33 19.91 -5.74 23.76
C ALA A 33 19.20 -5.45 25.09
N ASN A 34 18.27 -6.32 25.52
CA ASN A 34 17.57 -6.19 26.80
C ASN A 34 18.53 -6.26 27.99
N GLU A 35 19.53 -7.14 27.95
CA GLU A 35 20.55 -7.26 29.00
C GLU A 35 21.49 -6.06 29.07
N THR A 36 21.77 -5.42 27.94
CA THR A 36 22.76 -4.33 27.84
C THR A 36 22.12 -2.93 27.79
N GLY A 37 20.81 -2.82 27.86
CA GLY A 37 20.08 -1.54 27.77
C GLY A 37 20.09 -0.94 26.35
N GLY A 38 20.30 -1.77 25.31
CA GLY A 38 20.18 -1.41 23.92
C GLY A 38 18.73 -1.44 23.42
N GLN A 39 18.52 -0.94 22.21
CA GLN A 39 17.24 -0.96 21.52
C GLN A 39 17.41 -1.53 20.12
N ILE A 40 16.43 -2.32 19.68
CA ILE A 40 16.36 -2.83 18.32
C ILE A 40 15.01 -2.41 17.71
N ILE A 41 15.08 -1.81 16.52
CA ILE A 41 13.94 -1.46 15.71
C ILE A 41 14.01 -2.32 14.45
N VAL A 42 12.97 -3.09 14.19
CA VAL A 42 12.85 -3.92 12.98
C VAL A 42 11.78 -3.33 12.09
N LEU A 43 12.13 -3.03 10.84
CA LEU A 43 11.21 -2.60 9.80
C LEU A 43 11.02 -3.76 8.83
N THR A 44 9.80 -4.23 8.68
CA THR A 44 9.49 -5.36 7.80
C THR A 44 8.07 -5.22 7.24
N ALA A 45 7.87 -5.61 5.99
CA ALA A 45 6.55 -5.74 5.38
C ALA A 45 5.92 -7.13 5.62
N SER A 46 6.70 -8.08 6.13
CA SER A 46 6.26 -9.45 6.36
C SER A 46 5.77 -9.65 7.80
N ALA A 47 4.94 -10.67 7.99
CA ALA A 47 4.55 -11.10 9.33
C ALA A 47 5.79 -11.47 10.16
N VAL A 48 5.74 -11.18 11.44
CA VAL A 48 6.81 -11.50 12.39
C VAL A 48 6.37 -12.66 13.29
N TRP A 49 7.27 -13.57 13.54
CA TRP A 49 7.05 -14.72 14.42
C TRP A 49 6.54 -14.31 15.82
N ASN A 50 5.47 -14.91 16.28
CA ASN A 50 4.81 -14.58 17.56
C ASN A 50 5.76 -14.54 18.75
N ARG A 51 6.82 -15.35 18.74
CA ARG A 51 7.82 -15.35 19.82
C ARG A 51 8.63 -14.06 19.87
N LEU A 52 8.97 -13.50 18.72
CA LEU A 52 9.64 -12.20 18.61
C LEU A 52 8.68 -11.06 18.98
N GLN A 53 7.44 -11.10 18.50
CA GLN A 53 6.43 -10.07 18.81
C GLN A 53 6.20 -9.91 20.32
N ARG A 54 6.32 -11.00 21.10
CA ARG A 54 6.13 -10.97 22.56
C ARG A 54 7.27 -10.28 23.32
N LEU A 55 8.40 -10.04 22.68
CA LEU A 55 9.58 -9.42 23.30
C LEU A 55 9.63 -7.90 23.11
N GLY A 56 8.73 -7.32 22.36
CA GLY A 56 8.71 -5.91 22.05
C GLY A 56 7.34 -5.36 21.72
N LEU A 57 7.30 -4.10 21.31
CA LEU A 57 6.11 -3.44 20.81
C LEU A 57 6.03 -3.62 19.29
N THR A 58 4.90 -4.12 18.82
CA THR A 58 4.61 -4.18 17.39
C THR A 58 3.71 -3.00 17.01
N LEU A 59 4.16 -2.22 16.03
CA LEU A 59 3.39 -1.13 15.42
C LEU A 59 3.10 -1.51 13.97
N SER A 60 1.85 -1.36 13.56
CA SER A 60 1.45 -1.51 12.17
C SER A 60 1.12 -0.13 11.61
N LEU A 61 1.71 0.21 10.47
CA LEU A 61 1.35 1.41 9.72
C LEU A 61 0.26 1.00 8.72
N PRO A 62 -0.96 1.53 8.87
CA PRO A 62 -2.02 1.28 7.91
C PRO A 62 -1.67 1.92 6.56
N LEU A 63 -2.32 1.46 5.50
CA LEU A 63 -2.33 2.18 4.23
C LEU A 63 -3.11 3.50 4.42
N PRO A 64 -2.82 4.53 3.58
CA PRO A 64 -3.57 5.78 3.60
C PRO A 64 -5.07 5.52 3.46
N ASP A 65 -5.87 6.18 4.28
CA ASP A 65 -7.31 6.21 4.09
C ASP A 65 -7.71 7.12 2.92
N GLU A 66 -9.01 7.23 2.63
CA GLU A 66 -9.48 8.00 1.47
C GLU A 66 -9.16 9.51 1.61
N GLU A 67 -9.23 10.06 2.83
CA GLU A 67 -8.94 11.47 3.09
C GLU A 67 -7.43 11.73 2.98
N GLU A 68 -6.61 10.87 3.54
CA GLU A 68 -5.15 10.93 3.44
C GLU A 68 -4.70 10.77 1.98
N MET A 69 -5.32 9.87 1.22
CA MET A 69 -5.03 9.69 -0.20
C MET A 69 -5.42 10.94 -1.02
N GLU A 70 -6.56 11.57 -0.72
CA GLU A 70 -6.95 12.84 -1.35
C GLU A 70 -5.91 13.93 -1.07
N GLN A 71 -5.42 14.02 0.17
CA GLN A 71 -4.38 14.98 0.52
C GLN A 71 -3.06 14.74 -0.23
N ILE A 72 -2.65 13.47 -0.40
CA ILE A 72 -1.46 13.09 -1.17
C ILE A 72 -1.62 13.53 -2.63
N VAL A 73 -2.72 13.15 -3.30
CA VAL A 73 -2.96 13.49 -4.70
C VAL A 73 -3.03 15.01 -4.89
N ARG A 74 -3.76 15.70 -4.01
CA ARG A 74 -3.92 17.16 -4.04
C ARG A 74 -2.59 17.87 -3.82
N GLY A 75 -1.83 17.47 -2.80
CA GLY A 75 -0.53 18.06 -2.48
C GLY A 75 0.42 17.95 -3.66
N TYR A 76 0.47 16.77 -4.29
CA TYR A 76 1.31 16.56 -5.48
C TYR A 76 0.93 17.45 -6.64
N ILE A 77 -0.37 17.59 -6.93
CA ILE A 77 -0.88 18.49 -7.98
C ILE A 77 -0.55 19.95 -7.67
N ASP A 78 -0.78 20.38 -6.43
CA ASP A 78 -0.57 21.77 -6.03
C ASP A 78 0.91 22.19 -6.11
N ASP A 79 1.83 21.29 -5.81
CA ASP A 79 3.28 21.52 -5.93
C ASP A 79 3.69 21.81 -7.37
N TYR A 80 3.09 21.13 -8.34
CA TYR A 80 3.44 21.26 -9.76
C TYR A 80 2.49 22.13 -10.57
N ARG A 81 1.38 22.63 -10.01
CA ARG A 81 0.36 23.41 -10.72
C ARG A 81 0.89 24.67 -11.43
N ARG A 82 2.04 25.18 -11.00
CA ARG A 82 2.69 26.33 -11.62
C ARG A 82 3.54 25.96 -12.83
N GLU A 83 3.92 24.71 -12.97
CA GLU A 83 4.85 24.21 -13.97
C GLU A 83 4.15 23.45 -15.09
N ILE A 84 2.95 22.91 -14.80
CA ILE A 84 2.18 22.07 -15.72
C ILE A 84 0.74 22.55 -15.87
N ALA A 85 0.11 22.23 -16.99
CA ALA A 85 -1.32 22.45 -17.18
C ALA A 85 -2.12 21.36 -16.45
N VAL A 86 -3.05 21.74 -15.57
CA VAL A 86 -3.90 20.83 -14.82
C VAL A 86 -5.36 21.14 -15.12
N GLU A 87 -6.06 20.18 -15.70
CA GLU A 87 -7.50 20.25 -15.99
C GLU A 87 -8.37 19.63 -14.89
N TRP A 88 -7.75 18.88 -13.95
CA TRP A 88 -8.47 18.24 -12.86
C TRP A 88 -9.03 19.26 -11.87
N ASP A 89 -10.28 19.12 -11.57
CA ASP A 89 -10.97 19.85 -10.50
C ASP A 89 -10.97 19.03 -9.18
N ALA A 90 -11.66 19.53 -8.16
CA ALA A 90 -11.73 18.85 -6.85
C ALA A 90 -12.48 17.50 -6.91
N ALA A 91 -13.36 17.29 -7.89
CA ALA A 91 -14.04 16.02 -8.06
C ALA A 91 -13.12 14.98 -8.72
N ASP A 92 -12.35 15.40 -9.73
CA ASP A 92 -11.36 14.57 -10.39
C ASP A 92 -10.26 14.12 -9.41
N ILE A 93 -9.80 15.01 -8.52
CA ILE A 93 -8.82 14.68 -7.47
C ILE A 93 -9.37 13.61 -6.52
N ARG A 94 -10.63 13.73 -6.10
CA ARG A 94 -11.27 12.72 -5.24
C ARG A 94 -11.46 11.39 -5.97
N GLU A 95 -11.81 11.43 -7.25
CA GLU A 95 -11.89 10.21 -8.06
C GLU A 95 -10.53 9.51 -8.16
N ALA A 96 -9.46 10.25 -8.43
CA ALA A 96 -8.10 9.70 -8.46
C ALA A 96 -7.70 9.10 -7.11
N ALA A 97 -7.99 9.77 -5.98
CA ALA A 97 -7.75 9.27 -4.64
C ALA A 97 -8.53 7.98 -4.36
N SER A 98 -9.80 7.93 -4.74
CA SER A 98 -10.63 6.73 -4.62
C SER A 98 -10.09 5.57 -5.46
N ILE A 99 -9.64 5.84 -6.69
CA ILE A 99 -8.99 4.84 -7.53
C ILE A 99 -7.72 4.33 -6.84
N LEU A 100 -6.88 5.20 -6.28
CA LEU A 100 -5.62 4.84 -5.61
C LEU A 100 -5.83 4.27 -4.19
N SER A 101 -7.04 4.15 -3.69
CA SER A 101 -7.30 3.51 -2.40
C SER A 101 -6.71 2.10 -2.36
N GLY A 102 -6.02 1.76 -1.26
CA GLY A 102 -5.39 0.46 -1.06
C GLY A 102 -3.95 0.34 -1.56
N VAL A 103 -3.34 1.43 -2.09
CA VAL A 103 -1.90 1.49 -2.36
C VAL A 103 -1.18 2.31 -1.28
N THR A 104 0.14 2.20 -1.20
CA THR A 104 0.96 3.00 -0.29
C THR A 104 1.06 4.46 -0.77
N ALA A 105 1.40 5.38 0.14
CA ALA A 105 1.65 6.78 -0.21
C ALA A 105 2.72 6.92 -1.32
N ILE A 106 3.82 6.16 -1.21
CA ILE A 106 4.91 6.19 -2.19
C ILE A 106 4.45 5.70 -3.57
N GLU A 107 3.64 4.66 -3.62
CA GLU A 107 3.08 4.16 -4.89
C GLU A 107 2.14 5.18 -5.52
N ALA A 108 1.28 5.84 -4.72
CA ALA A 108 0.42 6.91 -5.20
C ALA A 108 1.23 8.10 -5.73
N GLU A 109 2.26 8.55 -5.01
CA GLU A 109 3.18 9.59 -5.45
C GLU A 109 3.89 9.22 -6.76
N ASN A 110 4.32 7.97 -6.93
CA ASN A 110 4.94 7.49 -8.17
C ASN A 110 3.97 7.55 -9.36
N VAL A 111 2.69 7.20 -9.16
CA VAL A 111 1.66 7.33 -10.18
C VAL A 111 1.47 8.79 -10.56
N MET A 112 1.37 9.68 -9.57
CA MET A 112 1.22 11.11 -9.80
C MET A 112 2.46 11.72 -10.49
N ALA A 113 3.67 11.26 -10.13
CA ALA A 113 4.92 11.68 -10.77
C ALA A 113 4.93 11.32 -12.27
N ALA A 114 4.43 10.14 -12.62
CA ALA A 114 4.33 9.74 -14.03
C ALA A 114 3.38 10.65 -14.82
N LEU A 115 2.27 11.07 -14.22
CA LEU A 115 1.35 12.04 -14.87
C LEU A 115 2.00 13.42 -15.01
N VAL A 116 2.64 13.93 -13.97
CA VAL A 116 3.35 15.23 -14.00
C VAL A 116 4.45 15.25 -15.04
N ALA A 117 5.17 14.15 -15.25
CA ALA A 117 6.23 14.04 -16.26
C ALA A 117 5.73 14.28 -17.69
N LYS A 118 4.44 14.12 -17.95
CA LYS A 118 3.80 14.44 -19.25
C LYS A 118 3.62 15.95 -19.48
N ARG A 119 3.88 16.77 -18.46
CA ARG A 119 3.70 18.23 -18.43
C ARG A 119 2.25 18.71 -18.60
N SER A 120 1.29 17.82 -18.57
CA SER A 120 -0.13 18.17 -18.53
C SER A 120 -0.90 17.04 -17.88
N ILE A 121 -1.89 17.37 -17.05
CA ILE A 121 -2.83 16.43 -16.45
C ILE A 121 -4.21 16.75 -17.00
N ARG A 122 -4.77 15.83 -17.79
CA ARG A 122 -6.06 15.95 -18.45
C ARG A 122 -7.07 15.00 -17.85
N LYS A 123 -8.35 15.20 -18.15
CA LYS A 123 -9.42 14.31 -17.66
C LYS A 123 -9.27 12.87 -18.14
N GLU A 124 -8.76 12.68 -19.37
CA GLU A 124 -8.50 11.35 -19.94
C GLU A 124 -7.41 10.58 -19.18
N ASP A 125 -6.53 11.26 -18.47
CA ASP A 125 -5.45 10.62 -17.71
C ASP A 125 -5.95 9.80 -16.51
N MET A 126 -7.23 9.91 -16.17
CA MET A 126 -7.88 9.08 -15.17
C MET A 126 -7.80 7.58 -15.48
N ASP A 127 -7.89 7.21 -16.75
CA ASP A 127 -7.72 5.82 -17.19
C ASP A 127 -6.29 5.32 -17.01
N GLU A 128 -5.31 6.21 -17.08
CA GLU A 128 -3.91 5.88 -16.80
C GLU A 128 -3.69 5.61 -15.31
N VAL A 129 -4.35 6.38 -14.42
CA VAL A 129 -4.34 6.11 -12.97
C VAL A 129 -4.91 4.72 -12.68
N ARG A 130 -6.04 4.35 -13.30
CA ARG A 130 -6.62 3.01 -13.17
C ARG A 130 -5.66 1.92 -13.65
N THR A 131 -5.06 2.13 -14.82
CA THR A 131 -4.10 1.19 -15.40
C THR A 131 -2.86 1.04 -14.53
N ALA A 132 -2.35 2.14 -13.97
CA ALA A 132 -1.20 2.12 -13.06
C ALA A 132 -1.52 1.32 -11.78
N LYS A 133 -2.68 1.56 -11.17
CA LYS A 133 -3.14 0.76 -10.03
C LYS A 133 -3.25 -0.72 -10.37
N ASP A 134 -3.85 -1.07 -11.49
CA ASP A 134 -3.99 -2.45 -11.94
C ASP A 134 -2.63 -3.15 -12.06
N ARG A 135 -1.60 -2.45 -12.53
CA ARG A 135 -0.23 -2.97 -12.59
C ARG A 135 0.35 -3.22 -11.21
N LEU A 136 0.19 -2.28 -10.27
CA LEU A 136 0.65 -2.45 -8.89
C LEU A 136 0.05 -3.70 -8.24
N PHE A 137 -1.23 -3.98 -8.49
CA PHE A 137 -1.88 -5.17 -7.95
C PHE A 137 -1.57 -6.45 -8.70
N SER A 138 -1.26 -6.38 -10.01
CA SER A 138 -0.89 -7.58 -10.80
C SER A 138 0.47 -8.15 -10.42
N ASP A 139 1.35 -7.32 -9.85
CA ASP A 139 2.67 -7.76 -9.37
C ASP A 139 2.59 -8.48 -8.01
N ILE A 140 1.43 -8.44 -7.33
CA ILE A 140 1.20 -9.20 -6.11
C ILE A 140 0.99 -10.67 -6.51
N SER A 141 1.94 -11.53 -6.19
CA SER A 141 1.89 -12.96 -6.52
C SER A 141 0.62 -13.61 -5.96
N GLY A 142 -0.17 -14.24 -6.83
CA GLY A 142 -1.39 -14.95 -6.48
C GLY A 142 -2.69 -14.18 -6.75
N LEU A 143 -2.65 -12.95 -7.28
CA LEU A 143 -3.82 -12.23 -7.77
C LEU A 143 -3.87 -12.28 -9.29
N GLU A 144 -4.94 -12.83 -9.84
CA GLU A 144 -5.24 -12.80 -11.27
C GLU A 144 -6.42 -11.85 -11.51
N LYS A 145 -6.20 -10.85 -12.38
CA LYS A 145 -7.28 -9.93 -12.76
C LYS A 145 -8.24 -10.63 -13.71
N ILE A 146 -9.44 -10.91 -13.24
CA ILE A 146 -10.53 -11.41 -14.10
C ILE A 146 -11.28 -10.19 -14.63
N THR A 147 -11.13 -9.91 -15.92
CA THR A 147 -11.94 -8.90 -16.60
C THR A 147 -13.27 -9.55 -16.99
N VAL A 148 -14.33 -9.20 -16.30
CA VAL A 148 -15.69 -9.66 -16.66
C VAL A 148 -16.27 -8.66 -17.64
N ASP A 149 -16.45 -9.06 -18.89
CA ASP A 149 -17.21 -8.26 -19.86
C ASP A 149 -18.66 -8.12 -19.37
N ALA A 150 -19.16 -6.90 -19.31
CA ALA A 150 -20.52 -6.59 -18.84
C ALA A 150 -21.63 -7.32 -19.65
N GLY A 151 -21.28 -7.85 -20.83
CA GLY A 151 -22.17 -8.68 -21.66
C GLY A 151 -22.07 -10.19 -21.41
N ALA A 152 -21.07 -10.65 -20.63
CA ALA A 152 -20.83 -12.08 -20.40
C ALA A 152 -21.51 -12.63 -19.12
N CYS A 153 -22.28 -11.79 -18.41
CA CYS A 153 -23.00 -12.18 -17.20
C CYS A 153 -24.37 -12.85 -17.51
N ASP A 154 -24.40 -13.70 -18.53
CA ASP A 154 -25.53 -14.62 -18.72
C ASP A 154 -25.29 -15.86 -17.85
N VAL A 155 -25.51 -15.70 -16.54
CA VAL A 155 -25.42 -16.81 -15.59
C VAL A 155 -26.70 -17.62 -15.75
N GLY A 156 -26.69 -18.54 -16.73
CA GLY A 156 -27.79 -19.48 -16.94
C GLY A 156 -28.05 -20.28 -15.66
N GLY A 157 -29.29 -20.24 -15.18
CA GLY A 157 -29.78 -21.07 -14.09
C GLY A 157 -29.94 -20.41 -12.72
N LEU A 158 -29.61 -19.12 -12.56
CA LEU A 158 -29.76 -18.40 -11.28
C LEU A 158 -30.77 -17.23 -11.37
N ALA A 159 -31.87 -17.41 -12.11
CA ALA A 159 -32.91 -16.38 -12.32
C ALA A 159 -33.41 -15.75 -10.99
N GLY A 160 -33.65 -16.56 -9.95
CA GLY A 160 -34.07 -16.08 -8.65
C GLY A 160 -33.02 -15.25 -7.89
N LEU A 161 -31.73 -15.50 -8.11
CA LEU A 161 -30.65 -14.70 -7.50
C LEU A 161 -30.48 -13.34 -8.21
N THR A 162 -30.63 -13.33 -9.52
CA THR A 162 -30.55 -12.12 -10.36
C THR A 162 -31.72 -11.17 -10.06
N GLU A 163 -32.92 -11.73 -9.87
CA GLU A 163 -34.12 -10.99 -9.49
C GLU A 163 -33.97 -10.37 -8.09
N TRP A 164 -33.47 -11.16 -7.10
CA TRP A 164 -33.23 -10.70 -5.74
C TRP A 164 -32.14 -9.62 -5.64
N LEU A 165 -31.10 -9.71 -6.45
CA LEU A 165 -30.04 -8.67 -6.54
C LEU A 165 -30.54 -7.40 -7.25
N GLY A 166 -31.47 -7.52 -8.19
CA GLY A 166 -32.09 -6.40 -8.87
C GLY A 166 -33.02 -5.57 -7.97
N GLU A 167 -33.71 -6.19 -6.99
CA GLU A 167 -34.58 -5.52 -6.02
C GLU A 167 -33.84 -4.73 -4.92
N LYS A 168 -32.52 -4.94 -4.79
CA LYS A 168 -31.69 -4.30 -3.74
C LYS A 168 -30.76 -3.18 -4.25
N ARG A 169 -30.98 -2.71 -5.47
CA ARG A 169 -30.26 -1.56 -6.03
C ARG A 169 -30.94 -0.24 -5.77
#